data_fe8dbf9ff20b681423a1affbc774b28b
#
_entry.id   fe8dbf9ff20b681423a1affbc774b28b
#
_cell.length_a   1.000
_cell.length_b   1.000
_cell.length_c   1.000
_cell.angle_alpha   90.00
_cell.angle_beta   90.00
_cell.angle_gamma   90.00
#
_symmetry.space_group_name_H-M   'P 1'
#
loop_
_entity.id
_entity.type
_entity.pdbx_description
1 polymer ?
#
loop_
_entity_poly.entity_id
_entity_poly.type
_entity_poly.pdbx_seq_one_letter_code
_entity_poly.pdbx_strand_id
1 'polypeptide(L)'
;MKRKYKTKEWKYKKHQQYVMRKTLKRKREKTRAGNRIGKKMNPHSVQRKKPQSAFVLKQLLEYHVFFGDNAKDESIEDIVKQIPREMLFKFVEVLNNIYGNATLDKLGLFFSSESINNRRLVCYRVMELKKDNPQRDFLFSSDMTCMEVMRYAFAYSPVDVSFSMNEEQGEMLFFKLLLLINEKVVTYKQIENNSVSKMCFILSFINPVIRTESVQDVRNRVAYQLELAINFFEMISKEEYTQLYQLFLDSHHINCWEDYIITIYGILAAGQFKSGRIKKGLNIDVDHLLTQEVLESISLPYDTIINYSAKNRDNRCSNSDYRMLRDKPIIKFGNGDFFIYNIEFMVDRLFNSLYFEFKFLNQSAKLGIDIANLFTDTFSERIMFDMFISKSINENRYVGISEAECVENYKKKDDELGAPDYIVMEGNDILLFECKDIRISGEVIETHDYEAIINEYKNKLFCKRDKKNKVHRIGITQLTGHIESIRKGKFNWWSFDRDTNIYPVLVLSDYKNVKMGFNIISNEWYQSSLNELGIVNDNNKPLIVMSFITLFKYNHLFNKDGFKHYFDLYLKATSSSKGSDIIGRNQTFDFFMSQYPYHMENLESMVSQILQDKVKRNKQSLVSN
;
A
#
# COMPACT_ATOMS: atom_id res chain seq x y z
N MET A 1 -26.20 13.84 45.72
CA MET A 1 -25.61 13.37 44.41
C MET A 1 -25.58 11.86 44.23
N LYS A 2 -25.30 11.00 45.21
CA LYS A 2 -25.22 9.52 45.08
C LYS A 2 -26.48 8.81 44.54
N ARG A 3 -27.69 9.35 44.70
CA ARG A 3 -28.93 8.72 44.20
C ARG A 3 -29.18 8.90 42.66
N LYS A 4 -28.65 9.95 42.05
CA LYS A 4 -28.81 10.19 40.58
C LYS A 4 -27.93 9.27 39.72
N TYR A 5 -26.78 8.85 40.25
CA TYR A 5 -25.86 7.95 39.51
C TYR A 5 -26.35 6.50 39.47
N LYS A 6 -26.90 5.99 40.60
CA LYS A 6 -27.50 4.64 40.63
C LYS A 6 -28.67 4.46 39.64
N THR A 7 -29.42 5.51 39.35
CA THR A 7 -30.55 5.44 38.41
C THR A 7 -30.09 5.42 36.94
N LYS A 8 -28.97 6.02 36.58
CA LYS A 8 -28.43 5.94 35.21
C LYS A 8 -27.81 4.56 34.92
N GLU A 9 -27.01 4.04 35.83
CA GLU A 9 -26.41 2.70 35.73
C GLU A 9 -27.47 1.59 35.66
N TRP A 10 -28.53 1.71 36.47
CA TRP A 10 -29.66 0.78 36.43
C TRP A 10 -30.44 0.86 35.14
N LYS A 11 -30.66 2.05 34.57
CA LYS A 11 -31.30 2.25 33.26
C LYS A 11 -30.44 1.65 32.15
N TYR A 12 -29.13 1.83 32.19
CA TYR A 12 -28.19 1.28 31.21
C TYR A 12 -28.15 -0.26 31.24
N LYS A 13 -28.01 -0.88 32.42
CA LYS A 13 -28.09 -2.35 32.58
C LYS A 13 -29.44 -2.91 32.10
N LYS A 14 -30.52 -2.19 32.36
CA LYS A 14 -31.85 -2.59 31.90
C LYS A 14 -32.01 -2.45 30.38
N HIS A 15 -31.40 -1.44 29.79
CA HIS A 15 -31.37 -1.26 28.33
C HIS A 15 -30.54 -2.36 27.66
N GLN A 16 -29.37 -2.69 28.17
CA GLN A 16 -28.53 -3.80 27.69
C GLN A 16 -29.28 -5.14 27.77
N GLN A 17 -29.92 -5.43 28.90
CA GLN A 17 -30.73 -6.65 29.04
C GLN A 17 -31.93 -6.66 28.08
N TYR A 18 -32.50 -5.51 27.78
CA TYR A 18 -33.59 -5.38 26.82
C TYR A 18 -33.10 -5.64 25.39
N VAL A 19 -31.99 -5.04 24.99
CA VAL A 19 -31.37 -5.26 23.66
C VAL A 19 -30.98 -6.72 23.50
N MET A 20 -30.33 -7.32 24.49
CA MET A 20 -29.93 -8.73 24.47
C MET A 20 -31.15 -9.68 24.36
N ARG A 21 -32.23 -9.42 25.14
CA ARG A 21 -33.48 -10.20 25.04
C ARG A 21 -34.17 -10.03 23.70
N LYS A 22 -34.14 -8.83 23.12
CA LYS A 22 -34.74 -8.55 21.82
C LYS A 22 -33.97 -9.25 20.69
N THR A 23 -32.64 -9.28 20.78
CA THR A 23 -31.75 -9.97 19.84
C THR A 23 -31.91 -11.49 19.92
N LEU A 24 -31.98 -12.05 21.13
CA LEU A 24 -32.23 -13.48 21.35
C LEU A 24 -33.63 -13.90 20.88
N LYS A 25 -34.64 -13.06 21.09
CA LYS A 25 -36.01 -13.32 20.60
C LYS A 25 -36.07 -13.32 19.08
N ARG A 26 -35.43 -12.35 18.42
CA ARG A 26 -35.30 -12.29 16.95
C ARG A 26 -34.54 -13.49 16.39
N LYS A 27 -33.46 -13.95 17.07
CA LYS A 27 -32.73 -15.17 16.68
C LYS A 27 -33.62 -16.41 16.72
N ARG A 28 -34.43 -16.59 17.79
CA ARG A 28 -35.39 -17.73 17.92
C ARG A 28 -36.49 -17.69 16.87
N GLU A 29 -36.98 -16.51 16.51
CA GLU A 29 -38.02 -16.34 15.48
C GLU A 29 -37.46 -16.60 14.07
N LYS A 30 -36.21 -16.17 13.76
CA LYS A 30 -35.54 -16.47 12.49
C LYS A 30 -35.17 -17.95 12.35
N THR A 31 -34.73 -18.61 13.41
CA THR A 31 -34.46 -20.08 13.39
C THR A 31 -35.74 -20.87 13.13
N ARG A 32 -36.88 -20.44 13.65
CA ARG A 32 -38.19 -21.04 13.36
C ARG A 32 -38.71 -20.76 11.94
N ALA A 33 -38.39 -19.59 11.37
CA ALA A 33 -38.75 -19.26 9.98
C ALA A 33 -37.80 -19.96 8.97
N GLY A 34 -36.51 -20.09 9.29
CA GLY A 34 -35.52 -20.77 8.42
C GLY A 34 -35.78 -22.27 8.25
N ASN A 35 -36.36 -22.93 9.25
CA ASN A 35 -36.73 -24.35 9.15
C ASN A 35 -38.00 -24.63 8.30
N ARG A 36 -38.70 -23.60 7.83
CA ARG A 36 -39.87 -23.75 6.94
C ARG A 36 -39.60 -23.54 5.45
N ILE A 37 -38.41 -23.04 5.07
CA ILE A 37 -38.04 -22.79 3.66
C ILE A 37 -36.80 -23.63 3.29
N GLY A 38 -36.79 -24.88 3.67
CA GLY A 38 -35.82 -25.87 3.29
C GLY A 38 -36.24 -26.72 2.10
N LYS A 39 -36.35 -26.14 0.91
CA LYS A 39 -36.37 -26.91 -0.34
C LYS A 39 -35.72 -26.13 -1.47
N LYS A 40 -34.52 -26.67 -1.83
CA LYS A 40 -33.84 -26.56 -3.13
C LYS A 40 -33.50 -25.16 -3.66
N MET A 41 -32.34 -24.67 -3.33
CA MET A 41 -31.49 -23.99 -4.31
C MET A 41 -30.11 -24.64 -4.30
N ASN A 42 -29.70 -25.18 -5.45
CA ASN A 42 -28.34 -25.63 -5.69
C ASN A 42 -27.40 -24.46 -5.48
N PRO A 43 -26.35 -24.60 -4.67
CA PRO A 43 -25.30 -23.60 -4.68
C PRO A 43 -24.62 -23.71 -6.04
N HIS A 44 -24.65 -22.62 -6.80
CA HIS A 44 -23.82 -22.50 -7.99
C HIS A 44 -22.40 -22.90 -7.59
N SER A 45 -21.94 -23.98 -8.22
CA SER A 45 -20.56 -24.43 -8.14
C SER A 45 -19.66 -23.31 -8.64
N VAL A 46 -19.11 -22.53 -7.71
CA VAL A 46 -17.92 -21.74 -8.01
C VAL A 46 -16.88 -22.77 -8.43
N GLN A 47 -16.61 -22.85 -9.72
CA GLN A 47 -15.53 -23.68 -10.25
C GLN A 47 -14.26 -23.20 -9.56
N ARG A 48 -13.82 -23.94 -8.53
CA ARG A 48 -12.49 -23.81 -7.96
C ARG A 48 -11.53 -24.01 -9.12
N LYS A 49 -10.92 -22.95 -9.62
CA LYS A 49 -9.72 -23.07 -10.44
C LYS A 49 -8.77 -23.95 -9.64
N LYS A 50 -8.37 -25.09 -10.20
CA LYS A 50 -7.34 -25.95 -9.60
C LYS A 50 -6.16 -25.08 -9.24
N PRO A 51 -5.50 -25.27 -8.08
CA PRO A 51 -4.29 -24.56 -7.75
C PRO A 51 -3.31 -24.77 -8.91
N GLN A 52 -2.94 -23.70 -9.55
CA GLN A 52 -1.96 -23.72 -10.64
C GLN A 52 -0.60 -24.04 -10.05
N SER A 53 0.03 -25.03 -10.65
CA SER A 53 1.45 -25.35 -10.82
C SER A 53 2.46 -24.86 -9.78
N ALA A 54 3.47 -25.72 -9.61
CA ALA A 54 4.67 -25.49 -8.82
C ALA A 54 5.15 -24.04 -8.86
N PHE A 55 5.51 -23.52 -7.68
CA PHE A 55 6.12 -22.21 -7.49
C PHE A 55 7.35 -22.10 -8.39
N VAL A 56 7.28 -21.23 -9.35
CA VAL A 56 8.43 -20.83 -10.17
C VAL A 56 9.03 -19.59 -9.56
N LEU A 57 10.24 -19.69 -9.05
CA LEU A 57 10.98 -18.56 -8.51
C LEU A 57 11.31 -17.60 -9.66
N LYS A 58 10.72 -16.42 -9.62
CA LYS A 58 11.06 -15.33 -10.56
C LYS A 58 12.27 -14.57 -10.03
N GLN A 59 13.31 -14.49 -10.84
CA GLN A 59 14.57 -13.83 -10.50
C GLN A 59 14.91 -12.79 -11.57
N LEU A 60 15.40 -11.62 -11.16
CA LEU A 60 15.97 -10.66 -12.10
C LEU A 60 17.20 -11.28 -12.77
N LEU A 61 17.31 -11.11 -14.08
CA LEU A 61 18.46 -11.55 -14.85
C LEU A 61 19.59 -10.55 -14.64
N GLU A 62 20.72 -11.05 -14.13
CA GLU A 62 21.90 -10.27 -13.78
C GLU A 62 22.95 -10.33 -14.91
N TYR A 63 23.86 -9.35 -14.93
CA TYR A 63 24.85 -9.21 -15.99
C TYR A 63 25.80 -10.42 -16.07
N HIS A 64 26.42 -10.80 -14.96
CA HIS A 64 27.37 -11.94 -14.94
C HIS A 64 26.65 -13.29 -15.11
N VAL A 65 25.40 -13.42 -14.70
CA VAL A 65 24.57 -14.60 -14.98
C VAL A 65 24.36 -14.77 -16.49
N PHE A 66 24.16 -13.65 -17.20
CA PHE A 66 23.89 -13.69 -18.64
C PHE A 66 25.19 -13.83 -19.48
N PHE A 67 26.19 -12.99 -19.21
CA PHE A 67 27.43 -12.93 -20.00
C PHE A 67 28.53 -13.88 -19.49
N GLY A 68 28.38 -14.47 -18.29
CA GLY A 68 29.34 -15.35 -17.62
C GLY A 68 30.25 -14.59 -16.65
N ASP A 69 30.80 -15.33 -15.68
CA ASP A 69 31.63 -14.77 -14.59
C ASP A 69 32.92 -14.07 -15.06
N ASN A 70 33.37 -14.39 -16.27
CA ASN A 70 34.54 -13.76 -16.87
C ASN A 70 34.20 -12.53 -17.73
N ALA A 71 32.94 -12.11 -17.75
CA ALA A 71 32.55 -10.90 -18.46
C ALA A 71 33.27 -9.69 -17.87
N LYS A 72 33.71 -8.76 -18.74
CA LYS A 72 34.36 -7.54 -18.31
C LYS A 72 33.37 -6.66 -17.57
N ASP A 73 33.77 -6.18 -16.40
CA ASP A 73 33.03 -5.16 -15.65
C ASP A 73 32.87 -3.91 -16.50
N GLU A 74 31.62 -3.52 -16.71
CA GLU A 74 31.25 -2.30 -17.44
C GLU A 74 30.63 -1.30 -16.44
N SER A 75 30.99 -0.01 -16.58
CA SER A 75 30.42 1.05 -15.74
C SER A 75 29.02 1.42 -16.23
N ILE A 76 28.04 1.46 -15.33
CA ILE A 76 26.68 1.91 -15.61
C ILE A 76 26.71 3.34 -16.16
N GLU A 77 27.50 4.24 -15.53
CA GLU A 77 27.64 5.64 -15.94
C GLU A 77 28.17 5.76 -17.35
N ASP A 78 29.17 4.95 -17.71
CA ASP A 78 29.80 5.02 -19.04
C ASP A 78 28.87 4.50 -20.15
N ILE A 79 28.03 3.51 -19.83
CA ILE A 79 26.99 3.05 -20.77
C ILE A 79 25.93 4.14 -20.94
N VAL A 80 25.45 4.73 -19.85
CA VAL A 80 24.39 5.76 -19.90
C VAL A 80 24.83 6.99 -20.68
N LYS A 81 26.10 7.41 -20.57
CA LYS A 81 26.66 8.53 -21.36
C LYS A 81 26.65 8.26 -22.86
N GLN A 82 26.58 7.00 -23.28
CA GLN A 82 26.53 6.63 -24.70
C GLN A 82 25.11 6.58 -25.26
N ILE A 83 24.08 6.62 -24.43
CA ILE A 83 22.67 6.49 -24.85
C ILE A 83 21.95 7.83 -24.70
N PRO A 84 21.37 8.40 -25.77
CA PRO A 84 20.57 9.62 -25.68
C PRO A 84 19.43 9.45 -24.68
N ARG A 85 19.13 10.53 -23.94
CA ARG A 85 18.07 10.54 -22.93
C ARG A 85 16.72 10.13 -23.49
N GLU A 86 16.35 10.62 -24.68
CA GLU A 86 15.10 10.26 -25.33
C GLU A 86 15.01 8.76 -25.65
N MET A 87 16.11 8.13 -26.02
CA MET A 87 16.17 6.70 -26.25
C MET A 87 15.99 5.91 -24.96
N LEU A 88 16.63 6.35 -23.85
CA LEU A 88 16.41 5.73 -22.53
C LEU A 88 14.95 5.82 -22.10
N PHE A 89 14.29 6.97 -22.30
CA PHE A 89 12.88 7.12 -21.96
C PHE A 89 11.99 6.23 -22.83
N LYS A 90 12.27 6.13 -24.15
CA LYS A 90 11.57 5.19 -25.04
C LYS A 90 11.72 3.74 -24.58
N PHE A 91 12.90 3.33 -24.15
CA PHE A 91 13.12 1.99 -23.60
C PHE A 91 12.37 1.76 -22.28
N VAL A 92 12.38 2.73 -21.36
CA VAL A 92 11.60 2.65 -20.12
C VAL A 92 10.09 2.56 -20.41
N GLU A 93 9.60 3.28 -21.42
CA GLU A 93 8.21 3.18 -21.87
C GLU A 93 7.89 1.76 -22.37
N VAL A 94 8.76 1.17 -23.19
CA VAL A 94 8.60 -0.21 -23.66
C VAL A 94 8.57 -1.18 -22.48
N LEU A 95 9.50 -1.05 -21.52
CA LEU A 95 9.53 -1.90 -20.33
C LEU A 95 8.26 -1.77 -19.49
N ASN A 96 7.78 -0.56 -19.30
CA ASN A 96 6.54 -0.29 -18.57
C ASN A 96 5.30 -0.88 -19.26
N ASN A 97 5.33 -1.06 -20.57
CA ASN A 97 4.25 -1.69 -21.34
C ASN A 97 4.35 -3.22 -21.40
N ILE A 98 5.51 -3.79 -21.05
CA ILE A 98 5.71 -5.24 -20.95
C ILE A 98 5.20 -5.73 -19.58
N TYR A 99 3.90 -5.56 -19.33
CA TYR A 99 3.30 -5.96 -18.05
C TYR A 99 3.43 -7.45 -17.74
N GLY A 100 3.80 -7.74 -16.52
CA GLY A 100 3.48 -8.96 -15.79
C GLY A 100 4.34 -10.19 -16.01
N ASN A 101 5.04 -10.32 -17.10
CA ASN A 101 6.02 -11.39 -17.31
C ASN A 101 6.96 -10.95 -18.42
N ALA A 102 8.16 -10.53 -18.08
CA ALA A 102 9.25 -10.46 -19.03
C ALA A 102 9.71 -11.88 -19.44
N THR A 103 8.77 -12.69 -19.92
CA THR A 103 9.02 -14.00 -20.48
C THR A 103 9.68 -13.86 -21.85
N LEU A 104 10.33 -14.92 -22.32
CA LEU A 104 10.98 -14.96 -23.63
C LEU A 104 10.09 -14.45 -24.78
N ASP A 105 8.78 -14.70 -24.70
CA ASP A 105 7.81 -14.26 -25.70
C ASP A 105 7.71 -12.73 -25.81
N LYS A 106 7.98 -12.03 -24.73
CA LYS A 106 7.92 -10.55 -24.66
C LYS A 106 9.25 -9.87 -25.03
N LEU A 107 10.35 -10.60 -25.09
CA LEU A 107 11.59 -10.07 -25.66
C LEU A 107 11.41 -9.53 -27.08
N GLY A 108 10.47 -10.10 -27.82
CA GLY A 108 10.11 -9.61 -29.13
C GLY A 108 9.46 -8.22 -29.17
N LEU A 109 8.98 -7.74 -28.02
CA LEU A 109 8.47 -6.37 -27.88
C LEU A 109 9.59 -5.39 -27.50
N PHE A 110 10.66 -5.88 -26.88
CA PHE A 110 11.81 -5.08 -26.49
C PHE A 110 12.78 -4.83 -27.64
N PHE A 111 13.08 -5.87 -28.43
CA PHE A 111 13.95 -5.77 -29.60
C PHE A 111 13.12 -5.50 -30.85
N SER A 112 13.47 -4.46 -31.60
CA SER A 112 12.83 -4.11 -32.88
C SER A 112 12.99 -5.22 -33.92
N SER A 113 12.25 -5.14 -35.02
CA SER A 113 12.38 -6.07 -36.14
C SER A 113 13.76 -6.05 -36.80
N GLU A 114 14.49 -4.94 -36.69
CA GLU A 114 15.86 -4.77 -37.18
C GLU A 114 16.89 -5.45 -36.30
N SER A 115 16.61 -5.62 -35.03
CA SER A 115 17.47 -6.27 -34.03
C SER A 115 17.28 -7.79 -33.91
N ILE A 116 16.96 -8.47 -34.99
CA ILE A 116 16.66 -9.91 -34.98
C ILE A 116 17.80 -10.76 -34.43
N ASN A 117 19.06 -10.35 -34.64
CA ASN A 117 20.23 -11.06 -34.15
C ASN A 117 20.38 -10.92 -32.63
N ASN A 118 20.18 -9.72 -32.10
CA ASN A 118 20.19 -9.46 -30.67
C ASN A 118 19.08 -10.27 -29.97
N ARG A 119 17.90 -10.26 -30.54
CA ARG A 119 16.76 -11.05 -30.04
C ARG A 119 17.07 -12.54 -30.00
N ARG A 120 17.64 -13.09 -31.09
CA ARG A 120 18.03 -14.51 -31.14
C ARG A 120 19.09 -14.86 -30.11
N LEU A 121 20.12 -14.02 -29.96
CA LEU A 121 21.19 -14.19 -28.98
C LEU A 121 20.62 -14.25 -27.56
N VAL A 122 19.80 -13.27 -27.20
CA VAL A 122 19.21 -13.17 -25.86
C VAL A 122 18.27 -14.36 -25.60
N CYS A 123 17.39 -14.70 -26.56
CA CYS A 123 16.51 -15.85 -26.43
C CYS A 123 17.28 -17.16 -26.24
N TYR A 124 18.31 -17.40 -27.06
CA TYR A 124 19.13 -18.60 -26.97
C TYR A 124 19.80 -18.72 -25.59
N ARG A 125 20.45 -17.63 -25.13
CA ARG A 125 21.14 -17.64 -23.84
C ARG A 125 20.20 -17.85 -22.65
N VAL A 126 19.01 -17.21 -22.66
CA VAL A 126 18.02 -17.42 -21.61
C VAL A 126 17.45 -18.86 -21.64
N MET A 127 17.33 -19.46 -22.80
CA MET A 127 16.92 -20.87 -22.92
C MET A 127 17.99 -21.82 -22.34
N GLU A 128 19.28 -21.53 -22.52
CA GLU A 128 20.36 -22.30 -21.87
C GLU A 128 20.28 -22.17 -20.35
N LEU A 129 20.19 -20.95 -19.83
CA LEU A 129 20.07 -20.71 -18.39
C LEU A 129 18.86 -21.39 -17.77
N LYS A 130 17.75 -21.52 -18.51
CA LYS A 130 16.56 -22.25 -18.07
C LYS A 130 16.75 -23.76 -18.06
N LYS A 131 17.55 -24.32 -18.97
CA LYS A 131 17.89 -25.76 -18.94
C LYS A 131 18.65 -26.11 -17.68
N ASP A 132 19.60 -25.26 -17.27
CA ASP A 132 20.42 -25.45 -16.08
C ASP A 132 19.61 -25.19 -14.78
N ASN A 133 18.57 -24.39 -14.86
CA ASN A 133 17.72 -23.99 -13.73
C ASN A 133 16.24 -24.04 -14.07
N PRO A 134 15.63 -25.22 -14.26
CA PRO A 134 14.27 -25.34 -14.80
C PRO A 134 13.17 -24.78 -13.88
N GLN A 135 13.47 -24.57 -12.60
CA GLN A 135 12.55 -23.97 -11.62
C GLN A 135 12.67 -22.44 -11.51
N ARG A 136 13.55 -21.82 -12.30
CA ARG A 136 13.75 -20.37 -12.30
C ARG A 136 13.14 -19.74 -13.54
N ASP A 137 12.39 -18.67 -13.35
CA ASP A 137 11.97 -17.77 -14.40
C ASP A 137 12.76 -16.46 -14.29
N PHE A 138 13.33 -16.02 -15.42
CA PHE A 138 14.10 -14.81 -15.45
C PHE A 138 13.23 -13.62 -15.85
N LEU A 139 13.34 -12.54 -15.09
CA LEU A 139 12.75 -11.24 -15.37
C LEU A 139 13.84 -10.30 -15.87
N PHE A 140 13.53 -9.49 -16.86
CA PHE A 140 14.50 -8.53 -17.43
C PHE A 140 14.49 -7.20 -16.69
N SER A 141 13.39 -6.83 -16.05
CA SER A 141 13.26 -5.58 -15.33
C SER A 141 12.26 -5.68 -14.19
N SER A 142 12.41 -4.78 -13.23
CA SER A 142 11.48 -4.47 -12.17
C SER A 142 11.20 -2.98 -12.15
N ASP A 143 10.28 -2.54 -11.30
CA ASP A 143 10.05 -1.11 -11.07
C ASP A 143 11.32 -0.42 -10.57
N MET A 144 12.06 -1.10 -9.67
CA MET A 144 13.35 -0.60 -9.20
C MET A 144 14.36 -0.45 -10.34
N THR A 145 14.42 -1.42 -11.25
CA THR A 145 15.28 -1.34 -12.44
C THR A 145 14.92 -0.11 -13.29
N CYS A 146 13.64 0.11 -13.57
CA CYS A 146 13.18 1.27 -14.33
C CYS A 146 13.50 2.58 -13.62
N MET A 147 13.33 2.64 -12.30
CA MET A 147 13.64 3.82 -11.51
C MET A 147 15.14 4.13 -11.48
N GLU A 148 15.98 3.11 -11.36
CA GLU A 148 17.44 3.29 -11.47
C GLU A 148 17.85 3.77 -12.86
N VAL A 149 17.26 3.22 -13.93
CA VAL A 149 17.48 3.75 -15.30
C VAL A 149 17.14 5.22 -15.38
N MET A 150 15.99 5.64 -14.84
CA MET A 150 15.60 7.06 -14.82
C MET A 150 16.57 7.91 -14.02
N ARG A 151 17.01 7.44 -12.87
CA ARG A 151 18.00 8.12 -12.03
C ARG A 151 19.31 8.36 -12.77
N TYR A 152 19.85 7.32 -13.40
CA TYR A 152 21.06 7.44 -14.20
C TYR A 152 20.86 8.30 -15.46
N ALA A 153 19.69 8.23 -16.08
CA ALA A 153 19.38 9.05 -17.24
C ALA A 153 19.42 10.55 -16.91
N PHE A 154 18.81 10.96 -15.79
CA PHE A 154 18.85 12.36 -15.36
C PHE A 154 20.23 12.83 -14.89
N ALA A 155 21.08 11.91 -14.42
CA ALA A 155 22.43 12.27 -13.95
C ALA A 155 23.47 12.36 -15.09
N TYR A 156 23.42 11.44 -16.03
CA TYR A 156 24.55 11.22 -16.94
C TYR A 156 24.20 11.19 -18.42
N SER A 157 22.94 10.98 -18.80
CA SER A 157 22.59 10.84 -20.21
C SER A 157 22.62 12.19 -20.95
N PRO A 158 23.22 12.26 -22.17
CA PRO A 158 23.22 13.47 -22.96
C PRO A 158 21.80 13.86 -23.41
N VAL A 159 21.51 15.18 -23.35
CA VAL A 159 20.20 15.76 -23.71
C VAL A 159 20.11 16.03 -25.21
N ASP A 160 21.15 16.67 -25.74
CA ASP A 160 21.22 17.13 -27.14
C ASP A 160 22.34 16.42 -27.89
N VAL A 161 22.04 15.27 -28.49
CA VAL A 161 23.04 14.64 -29.36
C VAL A 161 22.35 14.22 -30.68
N SER A 162 22.87 14.74 -31.78
CA SER A 162 22.67 14.13 -33.10
C SER A 162 23.41 12.78 -33.10
N PHE A 163 22.66 11.71 -32.83
CA PHE A 163 23.26 10.43 -32.50
C PHE A 163 23.49 9.58 -33.75
N SER A 164 24.70 9.05 -33.87
CA SER A 164 25.11 8.16 -34.96
C SER A 164 24.86 6.67 -34.68
N MET A 165 24.32 6.33 -33.48
CA MET A 165 24.09 4.94 -33.10
C MET A 165 22.80 4.44 -33.75
N ASN A 166 22.86 3.26 -34.38
CA ASN A 166 21.66 2.61 -34.88
C ASN A 166 20.83 2.01 -33.74
N GLU A 167 19.55 1.73 -34.00
CA GLU A 167 18.63 1.22 -32.99
C GLU A 167 19.09 -0.12 -32.40
N GLU A 168 19.65 -1.02 -33.24
CA GLU A 168 20.17 -2.33 -32.82
C GLU A 168 21.30 -2.21 -31.80
N GLN A 169 22.23 -1.27 -31.99
CA GLN A 169 23.31 -1.01 -31.04
C GLN A 169 22.77 -0.43 -29.75
N GLY A 170 21.85 0.53 -29.85
CA GLY A 170 21.20 1.14 -28.68
C GLY A 170 20.43 0.15 -27.84
N GLU A 171 19.66 -0.73 -28.46
CA GLU A 171 18.90 -1.78 -27.77
C GLU A 171 19.81 -2.76 -27.02
N MET A 172 20.94 -3.17 -27.61
CA MET A 172 21.90 -4.06 -26.91
C MET A 172 22.61 -3.35 -25.76
N LEU A 173 23.01 -2.09 -25.93
CA LEU A 173 23.59 -1.30 -24.83
C LEU A 173 22.59 -1.13 -23.69
N PHE A 174 21.33 -0.84 -24.03
CA PHE A 174 20.29 -0.71 -23.03
C PHE A 174 19.99 -2.05 -22.34
N PHE A 175 20.01 -3.16 -23.06
CA PHE A 175 19.86 -4.49 -22.45
C PHE A 175 21.01 -4.77 -21.47
N LYS A 176 22.26 -4.46 -21.82
CA LYS A 176 23.39 -4.55 -20.89
C LYS A 176 23.20 -3.67 -19.67
N LEU A 177 22.78 -2.42 -19.87
CA LEU A 177 22.46 -1.48 -18.80
C LEU A 177 21.44 -2.06 -17.81
N LEU A 178 20.35 -2.67 -18.32
CA LEU A 178 19.36 -3.32 -17.49
C LEU A 178 19.95 -4.42 -16.63
N LEU A 179 20.78 -5.30 -17.20
CA LEU A 179 21.38 -6.41 -16.48
C LEU A 179 22.36 -5.95 -15.39
N LEU A 180 23.16 -4.92 -15.66
CA LEU A 180 24.06 -4.30 -14.66
C LEU A 180 23.27 -3.64 -13.52
N ILE A 181 22.19 -2.95 -13.85
CA ILE A 181 21.32 -2.36 -12.84
C ILE A 181 20.62 -3.45 -12.02
N ASN A 182 20.14 -4.52 -12.67
CA ASN A 182 19.55 -5.65 -11.97
C ASN A 182 20.51 -6.25 -10.96
N GLU A 183 21.78 -6.47 -11.36
CA GLU A 183 22.81 -7.01 -10.48
C GLU A 183 23.06 -6.08 -9.28
N LYS A 184 23.10 -4.76 -9.51
CA LYS A 184 23.21 -3.78 -8.44
C LYS A 184 22.00 -3.81 -7.49
N VAL A 185 20.78 -3.92 -8.03
CA VAL A 185 19.53 -3.95 -7.25
C VAL A 185 19.39 -5.25 -6.46
N VAL A 186 19.92 -6.36 -6.98
CA VAL A 186 19.83 -7.70 -6.38
C VAL A 186 20.91 -7.98 -5.35
N THR A 187 21.88 -7.08 -5.12
CA THR A 187 22.94 -7.26 -4.12
C THR A 187 22.37 -7.44 -2.72
N TYR A 188 22.17 -8.71 -2.35
CA TYR A 188 21.75 -9.12 -1.00
C TYR A 188 22.95 -9.35 -0.11
N LYS A 189 22.90 -8.79 1.08
CA LYS A 189 23.65 -9.42 2.18
C LYS A 189 22.98 -10.77 2.45
N GLN A 190 23.75 -11.84 2.36
CA GLN A 190 23.24 -13.20 2.56
C GLN A 190 22.49 -13.27 3.88
N ILE A 191 21.24 -13.68 3.83
CA ILE A 191 20.45 -13.99 5.02
C ILE A 191 20.95 -15.36 5.48
N GLU A 192 21.87 -15.38 6.43
CA GLU A 192 22.31 -16.63 7.05
C GLU A 192 21.16 -17.26 7.83
N ASN A 193 20.95 -18.57 7.66
CA ASN A 193 19.86 -19.34 8.28
C ASN A 193 18.42 -18.93 7.86
N ASN A 194 18.13 -19.13 6.62
CA ASN A 194 16.96 -18.66 5.91
C ASN A 194 15.66 -19.36 6.29
N SER A 195 14.87 -18.78 7.18
CA SER A 195 13.45 -19.11 7.17
C SER A 195 12.84 -18.62 5.85
N VAL A 196 11.99 -19.44 5.24
CA VAL A 196 11.30 -19.10 3.99
C VAL A 196 10.51 -17.79 4.12
N SER A 197 9.95 -17.52 5.30
CA SER A 197 9.19 -16.30 5.60
C SER A 197 10.06 -15.05 5.53
N LYS A 198 11.28 -15.10 6.10
CA LYS A 198 12.27 -14.03 6.01
C LYS A 198 12.63 -13.74 4.56
N MET A 199 12.87 -14.80 3.79
CA MET A 199 13.19 -14.67 2.37
C MET A 199 12.04 -14.08 1.57
N CYS A 200 10.80 -14.53 1.77
CA CYS A 200 9.61 -13.96 1.14
C CYS A 200 9.45 -12.47 1.48
N PHE A 201 9.69 -12.11 2.75
CA PHE A 201 9.57 -10.75 3.22
C PHE A 201 10.58 -9.83 2.53
N ILE A 202 11.86 -10.19 2.52
CA ILE A 202 12.92 -9.41 1.85
C ILE A 202 12.66 -9.30 0.34
N LEU A 203 12.37 -10.41 -0.31
CA LEU A 203 12.08 -10.41 -1.75
C LEU A 203 10.93 -9.47 -2.10
N SER A 204 9.96 -9.31 -1.21
CA SER A 204 8.84 -8.39 -1.42
C SER A 204 9.22 -6.90 -1.31
N PHE A 205 10.37 -6.56 -0.75
CA PHE A 205 10.92 -5.20 -0.79
C PHE A 205 11.76 -4.93 -2.03
N ILE A 206 12.53 -5.92 -2.44
CA ILE A 206 13.53 -5.80 -3.51
C ILE A 206 12.87 -6.03 -4.88
N ASN A 207 11.97 -6.99 -4.94
CA ASN A 207 11.04 -7.16 -6.06
C ASN A 207 9.65 -6.68 -5.60
N PRO A 208 9.40 -5.36 -5.57
CA PRO A 208 8.05 -4.91 -5.38
C PRO A 208 7.26 -5.40 -6.57
N VAL A 209 6.58 -6.47 -6.32
CA VAL A 209 5.67 -7.18 -7.20
C VAL A 209 6.04 -7.09 -8.66
N ILE A 210 6.50 -8.18 -9.19
CA ILE A 210 6.29 -8.49 -10.59
C ILE A 210 4.95 -7.86 -10.94
N ARG A 211 4.97 -6.79 -11.73
CA ARG A 211 3.76 -6.08 -12.13
C ARG A 211 2.84 -7.05 -12.86
N THR A 212 2.04 -7.79 -12.12
CA THR A 212 0.91 -8.55 -12.65
C THR A 212 -0.35 -7.70 -12.66
N GLU A 213 -0.22 -6.43 -12.25
CA GLU A 213 -1.34 -5.55 -12.05
C GLU A 213 -1.99 -5.14 -13.36
N SER A 214 -3.27 -5.36 -13.44
CA SER A 214 -4.10 -4.90 -14.55
C SER A 214 -4.34 -3.40 -14.43
N VAL A 215 -4.75 -2.76 -15.52
CA VAL A 215 -5.24 -1.37 -15.50
C VAL A 215 -6.35 -1.20 -14.44
N GLN A 216 -7.16 -2.24 -14.23
CA GLN A 216 -8.21 -2.23 -13.22
C GLN A 216 -7.65 -2.15 -11.80
N ASP A 217 -6.52 -2.80 -11.52
CA ASP A 217 -5.90 -2.71 -10.20
C ASP A 217 -5.34 -1.31 -9.94
N VAL A 218 -4.77 -0.65 -10.96
CA VAL A 218 -4.35 0.76 -10.87
C VAL A 218 -5.55 1.66 -10.61
N ARG A 219 -6.65 1.49 -11.36
CA ARG A 219 -7.90 2.24 -11.16
C ARG A 219 -8.45 2.07 -9.74
N ASN A 220 -8.38 0.87 -9.20
CA ASN A 220 -8.80 0.58 -7.84
C ASN A 220 -7.96 1.32 -6.81
N ARG A 221 -6.64 1.42 -7.02
CA ARG A 221 -5.78 2.22 -6.14
C ARG A 221 -6.05 3.71 -6.28
N VAL A 222 -6.32 4.18 -7.49
CA VAL A 222 -6.74 5.58 -7.71
C VAL A 222 -8.01 5.89 -6.93
N ALA A 223 -9.04 5.04 -7.00
CA ALA A 223 -10.27 5.23 -6.24
C ALA A 223 -10.01 5.25 -4.72
N TYR A 224 -9.17 4.33 -4.22
CA TYR A 224 -8.77 4.30 -2.82
C TYR A 224 -8.02 5.58 -2.40
N GLN A 225 -7.04 6.02 -3.19
CA GLN A 225 -6.28 7.24 -2.90
C GLN A 225 -7.15 8.50 -2.99
N LEU A 226 -8.15 8.51 -3.89
CA LEU A 226 -9.15 9.58 -3.96
C LEU A 226 -10.00 9.66 -2.70
N GLU A 227 -10.48 8.52 -2.19
CA GLU A 227 -11.25 8.49 -0.94
C GLU A 227 -10.44 9.09 0.21
N LEU A 228 -9.15 8.71 0.33
CA LEU A 228 -8.26 9.29 1.32
C LEU A 228 -8.07 10.80 1.10
N ALA A 229 -7.82 11.23 -0.13
CA ALA A 229 -7.56 12.62 -0.46
C ALA A 229 -8.76 13.53 -0.16
N ILE A 230 -9.97 13.11 -0.56
CA ILE A 230 -11.21 13.87 -0.31
C ILE A 230 -11.37 14.10 1.19
N ASN A 231 -11.34 13.04 1.98
CA ASN A 231 -11.52 13.15 3.44
C ASN A 231 -10.41 13.98 4.10
N PHE A 232 -9.17 13.85 3.61
CA PHE A 232 -8.05 14.64 4.13
C PHE A 232 -8.22 16.12 3.82
N PHE A 233 -8.53 16.49 2.58
CA PHE A 233 -8.73 17.90 2.21
C PHE A 233 -9.96 18.50 2.88
N GLU A 234 -11.03 17.74 3.08
CA GLU A 234 -12.18 18.18 3.86
C GLU A 234 -11.81 18.43 5.32
N MET A 235 -10.90 17.65 5.90
CA MET A 235 -10.41 17.87 7.26
C MET A 235 -9.53 19.13 7.35
N ILE A 236 -8.51 19.27 6.48
CA ILE A 236 -7.54 20.38 6.59
C ILE A 236 -8.08 21.71 6.09
N SER A 237 -9.19 21.73 5.34
CA SER A 237 -9.87 22.97 4.95
C SER A 237 -10.64 23.64 6.10
N LYS A 238 -10.74 22.97 7.27
CA LYS A 238 -11.37 23.53 8.47
C LYS A 238 -10.49 24.61 9.12
N GLU A 239 -11.11 25.42 9.94
CA GLU A 239 -10.50 26.61 10.57
C GLU A 239 -9.16 26.32 11.26
N GLU A 240 -9.04 25.18 11.92
CA GLU A 240 -7.85 24.74 12.65
C GLU A 240 -6.58 24.65 11.78
N TYR A 241 -6.70 24.28 10.50
CA TYR A 241 -5.59 24.05 9.59
C TYR A 241 -5.53 25.04 8.42
N THR A 242 -6.29 26.13 8.47
CA THR A 242 -6.46 27.10 7.36
C THR A 242 -5.12 27.60 6.81
N GLN A 243 -4.14 27.92 7.67
CA GLN A 243 -2.83 28.41 7.21
C GLN A 243 -2.06 27.33 6.43
N LEU A 244 -2.07 26.10 6.92
CA LEU A 244 -1.41 24.99 6.25
C LEU A 244 -2.08 24.67 4.90
N TYR A 245 -3.42 24.72 4.88
CA TYR A 245 -4.20 24.53 3.66
C TYR A 245 -3.92 25.63 2.63
N GLN A 246 -3.88 26.91 3.05
CA GLN A 246 -3.57 28.01 2.15
C GLN A 246 -2.17 27.88 1.54
N LEU A 247 -1.16 27.50 2.34
CA LEU A 247 0.19 27.26 1.82
C LEU A 247 0.22 26.16 0.73
N PHE A 248 -0.62 25.14 0.87
CA PHE A 248 -0.75 24.13 -0.17
C PHE A 248 -1.37 24.71 -1.45
N LEU A 249 -2.44 25.48 -1.34
CA LEU A 249 -3.06 26.14 -2.50
C LEU A 249 -2.09 27.08 -3.20
N ASP A 250 -1.37 27.90 -2.43
CA ASP A 250 -0.37 28.83 -2.95
C ASP A 250 0.79 28.13 -3.65
N SER A 251 1.24 26.98 -3.11
CA SER A 251 2.35 26.20 -3.70
C SER A 251 2.02 25.61 -5.07
N HIS A 252 0.74 25.41 -5.34
CA HIS A 252 0.24 24.92 -6.64
C HIS A 252 -0.44 26.02 -7.48
N HIS A 253 -0.50 27.27 -6.96
CA HIS A 253 -1.18 28.41 -7.62
C HIS A 253 -2.63 28.11 -7.99
N ILE A 254 -3.38 27.45 -7.08
CA ILE A 254 -4.77 27.05 -7.25
C ILE A 254 -5.66 27.71 -6.20
N ASN A 255 -6.97 27.77 -6.46
CA ASN A 255 -7.94 28.36 -5.54
C ASN A 255 -8.65 27.33 -4.66
N CYS A 256 -8.63 26.06 -5.04
CA CYS A 256 -9.27 24.98 -4.28
C CYS A 256 -8.56 23.64 -4.55
N TRP A 257 -8.63 22.74 -3.57
CA TRP A 257 -7.96 21.44 -3.64
C TRP A 257 -8.50 20.53 -4.77
N GLU A 258 -9.73 20.75 -5.19
CA GLU A 258 -10.34 19.99 -6.28
C GLU A 258 -9.59 20.16 -7.60
N ASP A 259 -9.02 21.34 -7.84
CA ASP A 259 -8.21 21.58 -9.03
C ASP A 259 -6.98 20.68 -9.07
N TYR A 260 -6.36 20.47 -7.90
CA TYR A 260 -5.24 19.55 -7.76
C TYR A 260 -5.66 18.11 -8.08
N ILE A 261 -6.69 17.60 -7.40
CA ILE A 261 -7.16 16.22 -7.54
C ILE A 261 -7.65 15.94 -8.97
N ILE A 262 -8.43 16.84 -9.55
CA ILE A 262 -8.97 16.70 -10.90
C ILE A 262 -7.83 16.68 -11.93
N THR A 263 -6.80 17.51 -11.75
CA THR A 263 -5.62 17.52 -12.64
C THR A 263 -4.86 16.20 -12.55
N ILE A 264 -4.56 15.67 -11.34
CA ILE A 264 -3.89 14.39 -11.18
C ILE A 264 -4.71 13.26 -11.84
N TYR A 265 -6.01 13.21 -11.58
CA TYR A 265 -6.90 12.24 -12.21
C TYR A 265 -6.91 12.38 -13.74
N GLY A 266 -6.99 13.60 -14.25
CA GLY A 266 -6.97 13.88 -15.70
C GLY A 266 -5.72 13.33 -16.39
N ILE A 267 -4.55 13.50 -15.77
CA ILE A 267 -3.28 12.95 -16.27
C ILE A 267 -3.32 11.41 -16.25
N LEU A 268 -3.79 10.80 -15.16
CA LEU A 268 -3.92 9.35 -15.05
C LEU A 268 -4.88 8.78 -16.12
N ALA A 269 -6.00 9.44 -16.36
CA ALA A 269 -6.98 9.07 -17.37
C ALA A 269 -6.43 9.25 -18.80
N ALA A 270 -5.74 10.36 -19.09
CA ALA A 270 -5.08 10.60 -20.37
C ALA A 270 -4.02 9.54 -20.68
N GLY A 271 -3.26 9.11 -19.66
CA GLY A 271 -2.31 8.00 -19.74
C GLY A 271 -2.96 6.62 -19.71
N GLN A 272 -4.30 6.52 -19.70
CA GLN A 272 -5.04 5.26 -19.60
C GLN A 272 -4.62 4.43 -18.37
N PHE A 273 -4.27 5.09 -17.26
CA PHE A 273 -3.79 4.48 -16.03
C PHE A 273 -2.53 3.61 -16.22
N LYS A 274 -1.63 4.05 -17.11
CA LYS A 274 -0.35 3.38 -17.41
C LYS A 274 0.80 4.37 -17.39
N SER A 275 2.00 3.85 -17.15
CA SER A 275 3.22 4.61 -17.47
C SER A 275 3.38 4.72 -18.99
N GLY A 276 3.87 5.85 -19.45
CA GLY A 276 4.08 6.06 -20.88
C GLY A 276 3.94 7.53 -21.30
N ARG A 277 4.10 7.77 -22.60
CA ARG A 277 4.03 9.11 -23.20
C ARG A 277 2.57 9.51 -23.45
N ILE A 278 2.21 10.69 -23.02
CA ILE A 278 0.94 11.35 -23.27
C ILE A 278 1.21 12.48 -24.27
N LYS A 279 0.64 12.38 -25.46
CA LYS A 279 0.78 13.43 -26.48
C LYS A 279 -0.22 14.55 -26.20
N LYS A 280 0.23 15.78 -26.34
CA LYS A 280 -0.63 16.96 -26.24
C LYS A 280 -1.76 16.88 -27.30
N GLY A 281 -2.99 17.17 -26.88
CA GLY A 281 -4.15 17.23 -27.80
C GLY A 281 -4.73 15.88 -28.20
N LEU A 282 -4.26 14.75 -27.65
CA LEU A 282 -4.84 13.43 -27.94
C LEU A 282 -6.18 13.16 -27.23
N ASN A 283 -6.50 13.92 -26.20
CA ASN A 283 -7.68 13.69 -25.38
C ASN A 283 -8.36 15.03 -25.05
N ILE A 284 -9.07 15.58 -26.03
CA ILE A 284 -9.79 16.86 -25.91
C ILE A 284 -10.74 16.86 -24.68
N ASP A 285 -11.29 15.70 -24.33
CA ASP A 285 -12.19 15.55 -23.18
C ASP A 285 -11.50 15.67 -21.83
N VAL A 286 -10.17 15.57 -21.77
CA VAL A 286 -9.38 15.65 -20.55
C VAL A 286 -8.59 16.94 -20.44
N ASP A 287 -8.22 17.55 -21.56
CA ASP A 287 -7.39 18.79 -21.58
C ASP A 287 -8.06 19.93 -20.77
N HIS A 288 -9.39 19.99 -20.73
CA HIS A 288 -10.12 21.00 -19.94
C HIS A 288 -10.11 20.71 -18.43
N LEU A 289 -9.71 19.51 -17.99
CA LEU A 289 -9.56 19.16 -16.59
C LEU A 289 -8.18 19.52 -16.03
N LEU A 290 -7.22 19.82 -16.90
CA LEU A 290 -5.83 20.06 -16.51
C LEU A 290 -5.61 21.51 -16.11
N THR A 291 -5.24 21.73 -14.85
CA THR A 291 -4.74 23.02 -14.37
C THR A 291 -3.24 23.09 -14.67
N GLN A 292 -2.83 24.04 -15.48
CA GLN A 292 -1.45 24.17 -15.97
C GLN A 292 -0.45 24.34 -14.82
N GLU A 293 -0.84 25.09 -13.79
CA GLU A 293 -0.04 25.37 -12.61
C GLU A 293 0.26 24.09 -11.82
N VAL A 294 -0.76 23.26 -11.61
CA VAL A 294 -0.59 21.94 -10.95
C VAL A 294 0.33 21.06 -11.79
N LEU A 295 0.10 21.02 -13.10
CA LEU A 295 0.89 20.22 -14.02
C LEU A 295 2.37 20.60 -13.98
N GLU A 296 2.68 21.89 -13.92
CA GLU A 296 4.06 22.40 -13.80
C GLU A 296 4.67 22.07 -12.44
N SER A 297 3.89 22.16 -11.36
CA SER A 297 4.37 21.90 -10.01
C SER A 297 4.83 20.45 -9.80
N ILE A 298 4.24 19.48 -10.53
CA ILE A 298 4.54 18.04 -10.45
C ILE A 298 5.38 17.51 -11.61
N SER A 299 5.86 18.38 -12.50
CA SER A 299 6.64 18.00 -13.68
C SER A 299 8.12 18.32 -13.53
N LEU A 300 8.97 17.50 -14.16
CA LEU A 300 10.38 17.78 -14.42
C LEU A 300 10.55 18.17 -15.88
N PRO A 301 11.25 19.26 -16.19
CA PRO A 301 11.71 19.53 -17.55
C PRO A 301 12.56 18.38 -18.09
N TYR A 302 12.41 18.08 -19.37
CA TYR A 302 13.15 17.01 -20.05
C TYR A 302 14.67 17.15 -19.94
N ASP A 303 15.18 18.38 -19.97
CA ASP A 303 16.58 18.73 -19.90
C ASP A 303 17.17 18.82 -18.49
N THR A 304 16.36 18.56 -17.46
CA THR A 304 16.81 18.58 -16.08
C THR A 304 18.02 17.67 -15.87
N ILE A 305 19.08 18.20 -15.24
CA ILE A 305 20.24 17.42 -14.78
C ILE A 305 20.15 17.32 -13.25
N ILE A 306 20.17 16.09 -12.74
CA ILE A 306 20.08 15.82 -11.31
C ILE A 306 21.46 15.39 -10.81
N ASN A 307 22.03 16.18 -9.90
CA ASN A 307 23.26 15.81 -9.22
C ASN A 307 22.93 15.05 -7.94
N TYR A 308 23.19 13.75 -7.93
CA TYR A 308 22.97 12.86 -6.78
C TYR A 308 24.14 12.82 -5.80
N SER A 309 25.14 13.70 -5.89
CA SER A 309 26.25 13.68 -4.94
C SER A 309 25.79 13.96 -3.51
N ALA A 310 26.16 13.09 -2.59
CA ALA A 310 25.63 12.91 -1.24
C ALA A 310 25.82 14.11 -0.27
N LYS A 311 26.40 15.23 -0.68
CA LYS A 311 26.74 16.32 0.24
C LYS A 311 25.75 17.48 0.33
N ASN A 312 24.74 17.54 -0.52
CA ASN A 312 23.75 18.62 -0.48
C ASN A 312 22.47 18.16 0.19
N ARG A 313 22.38 18.31 1.51
CA ARG A 313 21.13 18.08 2.29
C ARG A 313 19.97 18.98 1.87
N ASP A 314 20.25 20.08 1.20
CA ASP A 314 19.23 21.03 0.67
C ASP A 314 18.68 20.60 -0.72
N ASN A 315 19.40 19.78 -1.45
CA ASN A 315 18.87 19.18 -2.67
C ASN A 315 18.01 17.97 -2.28
N ARG A 316 16.72 18.01 -2.58
CA ARG A 316 15.73 16.94 -2.39
C ARG A 316 16.04 15.65 -3.16
N CYS A 317 17.28 15.48 -3.61
CA CYS A 317 17.82 14.36 -4.34
C CYS A 317 18.65 13.49 -3.40
N SER A 318 17.97 12.75 -2.49
CA SER A 318 18.67 11.66 -1.83
C SER A 318 18.69 10.45 -2.79
N ASN A 319 19.76 9.67 -2.77
CA ASN A 319 19.88 8.45 -3.58
C ASN A 319 18.86 7.40 -3.14
N SER A 320 18.31 7.53 -1.93
CA SER A 320 17.70 6.46 -1.17
C SER A 320 16.21 6.27 -1.37
N ASP A 321 15.46 7.26 -1.83
CA ASP A 321 14.01 7.16 -1.88
C ASP A 321 13.39 7.70 -3.16
N TYR A 322 14.20 8.01 -4.16
CA TYR A 322 13.79 8.66 -5.42
C TYR A 322 12.94 9.92 -5.18
N ARG A 323 13.18 10.64 -4.08
CA ARG A 323 12.31 11.71 -3.58
C ARG A 323 11.94 12.72 -4.67
N MET A 324 12.93 13.22 -5.42
CA MET A 324 12.66 14.17 -6.49
C MET A 324 11.78 13.58 -7.59
N LEU A 325 12.00 12.31 -7.94
CA LEU A 325 11.22 11.61 -8.95
C LEU A 325 9.81 11.28 -8.43
N ARG A 326 9.65 11.06 -7.13
CA ARG A 326 8.33 10.85 -6.51
C ARG A 326 7.54 12.15 -6.38
N ASP A 327 8.23 13.26 -6.06
CA ASP A 327 7.60 14.58 -5.97
C ASP A 327 7.15 15.09 -7.35
N LYS A 328 7.89 14.75 -8.41
CA LYS A 328 7.63 15.16 -9.78
C LYS A 328 7.59 13.97 -10.74
N PRO A 329 6.49 13.18 -10.72
CA PRO A 329 6.39 11.91 -11.44
C PRO A 329 6.19 12.02 -12.95
N ILE A 330 6.26 13.21 -13.50
CA ILE A 330 6.02 13.49 -14.91
C ILE A 330 7.23 14.20 -15.52
N ILE A 331 7.57 13.87 -16.75
CA ILE A 331 8.54 14.63 -17.56
C ILE A 331 7.78 15.46 -18.58
N LYS A 332 8.08 16.75 -18.66
CA LYS A 332 7.54 17.68 -19.63
C LYS A 332 8.53 17.87 -20.79
N PHE A 333 8.11 17.57 -22.01
CA PHE A 333 8.89 17.81 -23.21
C PHE A 333 8.62 19.20 -23.80
N GLY A 334 9.57 19.74 -24.57
CA GLY A 334 9.45 21.06 -25.18
C GLY A 334 8.30 21.19 -26.18
N ASN A 335 7.83 20.09 -26.78
CA ASN A 335 6.65 20.06 -27.67
C ASN A 335 5.30 20.03 -26.91
N GLY A 336 5.33 20.01 -25.59
CA GLY A 336 4.14 19.94 -24.72
C GLY A 336 3.63 18.53 -24.44
N ASP A 337 4.33 17.48 -24.89
CA ASP A 337 4.04 16.11 -24.47
C ASP A 337 4.50 15.89 -23.03
N PHE A 338 3.92 14.88 -22.38
CA PHE A 338 4.28 14.44 -21.04
C PHE A 338 4.64 12.97 -21.03
N PHE A 339 5.46 12.56 -20.07
CA PHE A 339 5.83 11.16 -19.86
C PHE A 339 5.68 10.79 -18.40
N ILE A 340 4.73 9.89 -18.10
CA ILE A 340 4.60 9.26 -16.80
C ILE A 340 5.60 8.11 -16.73
N TYR A 341 6.69 8.28 -16.03
CA TYR A 341 7.72 7.25 -15.98
C TYR A 341 7.46 6.19 -14.90
N ASN A 342 6.65 6.49 -13.90
CA ASN A 342 6.19 5.53 -12.91
C ASN A 342 4.76 5.82 -12.49
N ILE A 343 3.85 4.89 -12.79
CA ILE A 343 2.43 5.05 -12.50
C ILE A 343 2.14 5.08 -10.99
N GLU A 344 2.92 4.35 -10.18
CA GLU A 344 2.75 4.32 -8.72
C GLU A 344 3.00 5.69 -8.11
N PHE A 345 4.07 6.37 -8.54
CA PHE A 345 4.36 7.71 -8.05
C PHE A 345 3.28 8.71 -8.46
N MET A 346 2.70 8.51 -9.65
CA MET A 346 1.60 9.35 -10.08
C MET A 346 0.32 9.10 -9.25
N VAL A 347 0.02 7.85 -8.93
CA VAL A 347 -1.10 7.48 -8.04
C VAL A 347 -0.86 8.01 -6.62
N ASP A 348 0.36 7.89 -6.11
CA ASP A 348 0.73 8.39 -4.78
C ASP A 348 0.56 9.92 -4.66
N ARG A 349 0.60 10.69 -5.78
CA ARG A 349 0.34 12.14 -5.75
C ARG A 349 -1.07 12.48 -5.31
N LEU A 350 -2.02 11.59 -5.42
CA LEU A 350 -3.37 11.83 -4.91
C LEU A 350 -3.39 12.02 -3.39
N PHE A 351 -2.67 11.16 -2.62
CA PHE A 351 -2.66 11.26 -1.17
C PHE A 351 -1.31 10.91 -0.52
N ASN A 352 -0.71 9.74 -0.79
CA ASN A 352 0.44 9.25 -0.02
C ASN A 352 1.64 10.20 -0.01
N SER A 353 1.89 10.92 -1.10
CA SER A 353 2.99 11.88 -1.21
C SER A 353 2.70 13.22 -0.52
N LEU A 354 1.43 13.54 -0.25
CA LEU A 354 1.03 14.80 0.40
C LEU A 354 1.67 14.96 1.78
N TYR A 355 1.92 13.86 2.50
CA TYR A 355 2.62 13.92 3.78
C TYR A 355 3.95 14.68 3.71
N PHE A 356 4.78 14.35 2.71
CA PHE A 356 6.09 14.98 2.57
C PHE A 356 5.97 16.44 2.14
N GLU A 357 4.99 16.73 1.31
CA GLU A 357 4.67 18.07 0.86
C GLU A 357 4.20 18.96 2.01
N PHE A 358 3.20 18.53 2.76
CA PHE A 358 2.72 19.26 3.94
C PHE A 358 3.79 19.40 5.02
N LYS A 359 4.63 18.39 5.21
CA LYS A 359 5.78 18.48 6.12
C LYS A 359 6.74 19.56 5.68
N PHE A 360 7.06 19.66 4.39
CA PHE A 360 7.92 20.70 3.86
C PHE A 360 7.31 22.11 4.00
N LEU A 361 6.05 22.27 3.63
CA LEU A 361 5.32 23.55 3.76
C LEU A 361 5.29 24.02 5.22
N ASN A 362 4.93 23.13 6.14
CA ASN A 362 4.93 23.42 7.58
C ASN A 362 6.30 23.86 8.10
N GLN A 363 7.37 23.16 7.70
CA GLN A 363 8.74 23.49 8.10
C GLN A 363 9.20 24.83 7.52
N SER A 364 8.92 25.09 6.24
CA SER A 364 9.29 26.32 5.55
C SER A 364 8.59 27.54 6.14
N ALA A 365 7.32 27.41 6.48
CA ALA A 365 6.52 28.47 7.09
C ALA A 365 6.62 28.53 8.63
N LYS A 366 7.30 27.55 9.25
CA LYS A 366 7.49 27.45 10.72
C LYS A 366 6.16 27.47 11.50
N LEU A 367 5.13 26.79 10.99
CA LEU A 367 3.81 26.76 11.65
C LEU A 367 3.80 25.96 12.96
N GLY A 368 4.76 25.05 13.17
CA GLY A 368 4.86 24.25 14.39
C GLY A 368 3.84 23.11 14.49
N ILE A 369 3.11 22.79 13.42
CA ILE A 369 2.13 21.71 13.40
C ILE A 369 2.86 20.36 13.39
N ASP A 370 2.42 19.42 14.21
CA ASP A 370 2.93 18.04 14.15
C ASP A 370 2.29 17.30 12.98
N ILE A 371 2.93 17.39 11.79
CA ILE A 371 2.45 16.76 10.57
C ILE A 371 2.44 15.22 10.69
N ALA A 372 3.35 14.65 11.47
CA ALA A 372 3.36 13.20 11.67
C ALA A 372 2.07 12.78 12.40
N ASN A 373 1.76 13.42 13.52
CA ASN A 373 0.54 13.16 14.26
C ASN A 373 -0.73 13.47 13.46
N LEU A 374 -0.74 14.56 12.68
CA LEU A 374 -1.87 14.93 11.82
C LEU A 374 -2.23 13.80 10.83
N PHE A 375 -1.23 13.24 10.14
CA PHE A 375 -1.45 12.17 9.15
C PHE A 375 -1.69 10.80 9.79
N THR A 376 -1.01 10.47 10.89
CA THR A 376 -1.11 9.15 11.53
C THR A 376 -2.31 9.08 12.48
N ASP A 377 -2.18 9.64 13.68
CA ASP A 377 -3.19 9.54 14.73
C ASP A 377 -4.52 10.20 14.34
N THR A 378 -4.44 11.49 13.91
CA THR A 378 -5.68 12.24 13.66
C THR A 378 -6.41 11.76 12.41
N PHE A 379 -5.71 11.63 11.29
CA PHE A 379 -6.36 11.29 10.02
C PHE A 379 -6.50 9.78 9.81
N SER A 380 -5.38 9.03 9.80
CA SER A 380 -5.44 7.60 9.47
C SER A 380 -6.13 6.79 10.55
N GLU A 381 -5.68 6.92 11.83
CA GLU A 381 -6.16 6.03 12.90
C GLU A 381 -7.56 6.41 13.40
N ARG A 382 -7.89 7.71 13.51
CA ARG A 382 -9.20 8.12 14.05
C ARG A 382 -10.26 8.35 12.99
N ILE A 383 -9.94 8.99 11.86
CA ILE A 383 -10.97 9.33 10.85
C ILE A 383 -11.15 8.18 9.86
N MET A 384 -10.06 7.79 9.16
CA MET A 384 -10.18 6.86 8.06
C MET A 384 -10.43 5.43 8.51
N PHE A 385 -9.77 5.02 9.59
CA PHE A 385 -9.98 3.67 10.13
C PHE A 385 -11.43 3.49 10.61
N ASP A 386 -11.94 4.44 11.41
CA ASP A 386 -13.32 4.39 11.89
C ASP A 386 -14.32 4.36 10.73
N MET A 387 -14.11 5.20 9.70
CA MET A 387 -14.96 5.22 8.51
C MET A 387 -14.94 3.88 7.75
N PHE A 388 -13.77 3.29 7.52
CA PHE A 388 -13.68 2.04 6.75
C PHE A 388 -14.21 0.83 7.52
N ILE A 389 -13.94 0.76 8.82
CA ILE A 389 -14.43 -0.36 9.62
C ILE A 389 -15.93 -0.29 9.84
N SER A 390 -16.49 0.91 10.07
CA SER A 390 -17.94 1.12 10.23
C SER A 390 -18.69 0.70 8.98
N LYS A 391 -18.20 1.05 7.77
CA LYS A 391 -18.78 0.59 6.50
C LYS A 391 -18.75 -0.95 6.35
N SER A 392 -17.83 -1.62 7.03
CA SER A 392 -17.62 -3.07 6.96
C SER A 392 -18.48 -3.86 7.95
N ILE A 393 -19.14 -3.20 8.91
CA ILE A 393 -19.93 -3.83 9.97
C ILE A 393 -21.40 -3.77 9.65
N ASN A 394 -22.08 -4.90 9.78
CA ASN A 394 -23.54 -4.95 9.75
C ASN A 394 -24.08 -4.79 11.18
N GLU A 395 -24.44 -3.58 11.55
CA GLU A 395 -24.95 -3.22 12.88
C GLU A 395 -26.20 -4.03 13.30
N ASN A 396 -26.93 -4.60 12.36
CA ASN A 396 -28.06 -5.48 12.67
C ASN A 396 -27.63 -6.88 13.14
N ARG A 397 -26.36 -7.26 12.90
CA ARG A 397 -25.84 -8.60 13.19
C ARG A 397 -24.71 -8.58 14.20
N TYR A 398 -23.87 -7.54 14.18
CA TYR A 398 -22.65 -7.42 14.96
C TYR A 398 -22.69 -6.14 15.80
N VAL A 399 -21.88 -6.10 16.83
CA VAL A 399 -21.72 -4.90 17.65
C VAL A 399 -20.32 -4.39 17.37
N GLY A 400 -20.22 -3.18 16.85
CA GLY A 400 -18.97 -2.43 16.70
C GLY A 400 -18.87 -1.41 17.83
N ILE A 401 -17.68 -1.19 18.37
CA ILE A 401 -17.39 -0.22 19.42
C ILE A 401 -16.06 0.44 19.08
N SER A 402 -16.08 1.73 18.80
CA SER A 402 -14.89 2.53 18.53
C SER A 402 -14.13 2.90 19.81
N GLU A 403 -12.87 3.33 19.68
CA GLU A 403 -12.10 3.89 20.79
C GLU A 403 -12.85 5.03 21.48
N ALA A 404 -13.44 5.94 20.69
CA ALA A 404 -14.18 7.09 21.20
C ALA A 404 -15.36 6.66 22.10
N GLU A 405 -16.14 5.66 21.65
CA GLU A 405 -17.24 5.10 22.44
C GLU A 405 -16.75 4.39 23.70
N CYS A 406 -15.61 3.69 23.62
CA CYS A 406 -14.96 3.12 24.79
C CYS A 406 -14.62 4.21 25.81
N VAL A 407 -13.90 5.24 25.40
CA VAL A 407 -13.46 6.34 26.26
C VAL A 407 -14.63 7.13 26.86
N GLU A 408 -15.70 7.39 26.09
CA GLU A 408 -16.89 8.08 26.56
C GLU A 408 -17.62 7.29 27.65
N ASN A 409 -17.76 5.99 27.46
CA ASN A 409 -18.52 5.13 28.39
C ASN A 409 -17.77 4.81 29.69
N TYR A 410 -16.45 4.82 29.69
CA TYR A 410 -15.61 4.26 30.76
C TYR A 410 -14.55 5.22 31.31
N LYS A 411 -14.80 6.47 31.48
CA LYS A 411 -13.91 7.53 32.01
C LYS A 411 -12.97 7.11 33.17
N LYS A 412 -12.23 6.02 33.05
CA LYS A 412 -11.20 5.63 34.02
C LYS A 412 -9.85 6.16 33.60
N LYS A 413 -9.25 6.99 34.47
CA LYS A 413 -7.97 7.66 34.30
C LYS A 413 -6.73 6.77 34.45
N ASP A 414 -6.87 5.49 34.77
CA ASP A 414 -5.76 4.65 35.26
C ASP A 414 -5.42 3.46 34.34
N ASP A 415 -5.85 3.46 33.08
CA ASP A 415 -5.47 2.39 32.16
C ASP A 415 -4.30 2.86 31.29
N GLU A 416 -3.08 2.37 31.60
CA GLU A 416 -1.87 2.68 30.82
C GLU A 416 -1.95 2.20 29.35
N LEU A 417 -2.91 1.33 29.03
CA LEU A 417 -3.09 0.75 27.70
C LEU A 417 -4.00 1.57 26.78
N GLY A 418 -4.85 2.43 27.35
CA GLY A 418 -5.93 3.04 26.58
C GLY A 418 -7.05 2.04 26.21
N ALA A 419 -7.92 2.41 25.30
CA ALA A 419 -8.91 1.54 24.69
C ALA A 419 -8.33 0.93 23.39
N PRO A 420 -8.83 -0.25 22.94
CA PRO A 420 -8.57 -0.72 21.58
C PRO A 420 -9.12 0.27 20.56
N ASP A 421 -8.45 0.42 19.42
CA ASP A 421 -8.93 1.33 18.36
C ASP A 421 -10.34 0.94 17.88
N TYR A 422 -10.62 -0.37 17.81
CA TYR A 422 -11.97 -0.85 17.53
C TYR A 422 -12.19 -2.27 18.05
N ILE A 423 -13.42 -2.55 18.48
CA ILE A 423 -13.87 -3.88 18.92
C ILE A 423 -15.08 -4.29 18.09
N VAL A 424 -15.04 -5.49 17.51
CA VAL A 424 -16.21 -6.09 16.86
C VAL A 424 -16.59 -7.36 17.58
N MET A 425 -17.86 -7.49 17.93
CA MET A 425 -18.40 -8.69 18.58
C MET A 425 -19.29 -9.46 17.60
N GLU A 426 -18.89 -10.68 17.30
CA GLU A 426 -19.62 -11.61 16.44
C GLU A 426 -20.04 -12.85 17.25
N GLY A 427 -21.20 -12.76 17.89
CA GLY A 427 -21.69 -13.81 18.78
C GLY A 427 -20.91 -13.87 20.09
N ASN A 428 -20.14 -14.95 20.33
CA ASN A 428 -19.26 -15.12 21.47
C ASN A 428 -17.80 -14.81 21.12
N ASP A 429 -17.52 -14.39 19.92
CA ASP A 429 -16.17 -14.09 19.43
C ASP A 429 -15.91 -12.59 19.48
N ILE A 430 -14.68 -12.21 19.78
CA ILE A 430 -14.22 -10.82 19.84
C ILE A 430 -13.14 -10.65 18.78
N LEU A 431 -13.27 -9.60 18.00
CA LEU A 431 -12.24 -9.14 17.09
C LEU A 431 -11.71 -7.84 17.65
N LEU A 432 -10.42 -7.81 18.00
CA LEU A 432 -9.72 -6.64 18.52
C LEU A 432 -8.88 -6.06 17.38
N PHE A 433 -9.20 -4.83 17.00
CA PHE A 433 -8.48 -4.12 15.95
C PHE A 433 -7.56 -3.08 16.57
N GLU A 434 -6.35 -3.03 16.05
CA GLU A 434 -5.34 -2.01 16.31
C GLU A 434 -4.87 -1.46 14.98
N CYS A 435 -5.00 -0.17 14.76
CA CYS A 435 -4.61 0.52 13.54
C CYS A 435 -3.24 1.18 13.70
N LYS A 436 -2.39 1.09 12.67
CA LYS A 436 -1.11 1.78 12.68
C LYS A 436 -0.77 2.35 11.30
N ASP A 437 -0.47 3.63 11.28
CA ASP A 437 0.13 4.29 10.13
C ASP A 437 1.65 4.34 10.31
N ILE A 438 2.35 3.43 9.65
CA ILE A 438 3.81 3.35 9.72
C ILE A 438 4.45 3.73 8.39
N ARG A 439 5.62 4.37 8.49
CA ARG A 439 6.48 4.68 7.35
C ARG A 439 7.85 4.13 7.61
N ILE A 440 8.29 3.23 6.73
CA ILE A 440 9.65 2.67 6.79
C ILE A 440 10.60 3.64 6.09
N SER A 441 11.74 3.93 6.74
CA SER A 441 12.73 4.83 6.17
C SER A 441 13.30 4.28 4.86
N GLY A 442 13.35 5.12 3.82
CA GLY A 442 13.99 4.79 2.55
C GLY A 442 15.47 4.39 2.74
N GLU A 443 16.17 5.08 3.65
CA GLU A 443 17.57 4.76 3.99
C GLU A 443 17.73 3.34 4.55
N VAL A 444 16.75 2.89 5.36
CA VAL A 444 16.75 1.53 5.91
C VAL A 444 16.43 0.50 4.81
N ILE A 445 15.48 0.80 3.92
CA ILE A 445 15.14 -0.09 2.81
C ILE A 445 16.34 -0.28 1.88
N GLU A 446 17.10 0.78 1.60
CA GLU A 446 18.29 0.75 0.73
C GLU A 446 19.45 -0.04 1.30
N THR A 447 19.50 -0.28 2.60
CA THR A 447 20.55 -1.16 3.16
C THR A 447 20.45 -2.57 2.60
N HIS A 448 19.27 -2.97 2.08
CA HIS A 448 18.93 -4.35 1.73
C HIS A 448 19.28 -5.34 2.86
N ASP A 449 19.28 -4.85 4.08
CA ASP A 449 19.61 -5.61 5.28
C ASP A 449 18.31 -6.02 5.98
N TYR A 450 18.09 -7.34 6.05
CA TYR A 450 16.89 -7.88 6.70
C TYR A 450 16.74 -7.40 8.15
N GLU A 451 17.84 -7.46 8.92
CA GLU A 451 17.80 -7.10 10.34
C GLU A 451 17.52 -5.61 10.55
N ALA A 452 18.08 -4.75 9.70
CA ALA A 452 17.79 -3.32 9.75
C ALA A 452 16.30 -3.04 9.44
N ILE A 453 15.78 -3.65 8.38
CA ILE A 453 14.39 -3.47 7.96
C ILE A 453 13.42 -4.04 9.02
N ILE A 454 13.66 -5.25 9.49
CA ILE A 454 12.76 -5.89 10.47
C ILE A 454 12.80 -5.20 11.83
N ASN A 455 13.95 -4.66 12.24
CA ASN A 455 14.07 -3.85 13.45
C ASN A 455 13.27 -2.56 13.34
N GLU A 456 13.26 -1.92 12.18
CA GLU A 456 12.40 -0.74 11.93
C GLU A 456 10.92 -1.08 12.09
N TYR A 457 10.46 -2.22 11.51
CA TYR A 457 9.09 -2.71 11.71
C TYR A 457 8.82 -3.02 13.19
N LYS A 458 9.76 -3.68 13.87
CA LYS A 458 9.63 -4.06 15.27
C LYS A 458 9.50 -2.83 16.17
N ASN A 459 10.29 -1.79 15.90
CA ASN A 459 10.23 -0.52 16.64
C ASN A 459 8.92 0.24 16.42
N LYS A 460 8.21 0.00 15.32
CA LYS A 460 6.97 0.69 14.97
C LYS A 460 5.70 -0.11 15.27
N LEU A 461 5.80 -1.43 15.35
CA LEU A 461 4.63 -2.31 15.46
C LEU A 461 4.64 -3.23 16.69
N PHE A 462 5.79 -3.41 17.33
CA PHE A 462 5.89 -4.34 18.46
C PHE A 462 6.14 -3.63 19.77
N CYS A 463 7.27 -2.88 19.91
CA CYS A 463 7.55 -2.09 21.09
C CYS A 463 8.48 -0.93 20.77
N LYS A 464 8.24 0.21 21.40
CA LYS A 464 9.08 1.39 21.28
C LYS A 464 9.84 1.61 22.57
N ARG A 465 11.14 1.87 22.48
CA ARG A 465 11.94 2.32 23.64
C ARG A 465 12.12 3.83 23.55
N ASP A 466 11.81 4.51 24.62
CA ASP A 466 12.08 5.94 24.72
C ASP A 466 13.58 6.23 25.03
N LYS A 467 13.93 7.50 25.07
CA LYS A 467 15.32 7.94 25.40
C LYS A 467 15.78 7.52 26.80
N LYS A 468 14.85 7.15 27.68
CA LYS A 468 15.11 6.66 29.04
C LYS A 468 15.07 5.12 29.11
N ASN A 469 15.05 4.45 27.96
CA ASN A 469 14.97 2.99 27.83
C ASN A 469 13.65 2.36 28.36
N LYS A 470 12.64 3.18 28.66
CA LYS A 470 11.30 2.68 29.02
C LYS A 470 10.65 2.09 27.79
N VAL A 471 10.08 0.88 27.93
CA VAL A 471 9.37 0.19 26.86
C VAL A 471 7.92 0.68 26.83
N HIS A 472 7.48 1.16 25.67
CA HIS A 472 6.10 1.51 25.42
C HIS A 472 5.45 0.44 24.56
N ARG A 473 4.27 0.00 24.95
CA ARG A 473 3.44 -0.92 24.16
C ARG A 473 2.92 -0.19 22.92
N ILE A 474 3.05 -0.81 21.77
CA ILE A 474 2.51 -0.30 20.49
C ILE A 474 2.03 -1.46 19.63
N GLY A 475 0.98 -1.25 18.85
CA GLY A 475 0.48 -2.21 17.88
C GLY A 475 0.29 -3.61 18.49
N ILE A 476 1.17 -4.54 18.15
CA ILE A 476 1.07 -5.94 18.60
C ILE A 476 1.07 -6.07 20.12
N THR A 477 1.91 -5.31 20.83
CA THR A 477 1.94 -5.38 22.30
C THR A 477 0.77 -4.63 22.96
N GLN A 478 0.12 -3.69 22.28
CA GLN A 478 -1.17 -3.15 22.73
C GLN A 478 -2.25 -4.24 22.62
N LEU A 479 -2.35 -4.94 21.49
CA LEU A 479 -3.28 -6.07 21.31
C LEU A 479 -3.09 -7.14 22.39
N THR A 480 -1.84 -7.57 22.65
CA THR A 480 -1.59 -8.58 23.69
C THR A 480 -1.91 -8.07 25.09
N GLY A 481 -1.74 -6.78 25.36
CA GLY A 481 -2.15 -6.14 26.60
C GLY A 481 -3.68 -6.14 26.80
N HIS A 482 -4.44 -5.86 25.74
CA HIS A 482 -5.90 -5.97 25.80
C HIS A 482 -6.36 -7.40 26.01
N ILE A 483 -5.73 -8.38 25.33
CA ILE A 483 -6.00 -9.80 25.54
C ILE A 483 -5.69 -10.20 26.99
N GLU A 484 -4.57 -9.74 27.53
CA GLU A 484 -4.20 -9.96 28.95
C GLU A 484 -5.30 -9.44 29.88
N SER A 485 -5.78 -8.23 29.65
CA SER A 485 -6.83 -7.61 30.46
C SER A 485 -8.15 -8.38 30.37
N ILE A 486 -8.52 -8.89 29.18
CA ILE A 486 -9.71 -9.74 29.00
C ILE A 486 -9.55 -11.06 29.76
N ARG A 487 -8.42 -11.78 29.58
CA ARG A 487 -8.18 -13.10 30.22
C ARG A 487 -8.08 -13.01 31.73
N LYS A 488 -7.57 -11.91 32.26
CA LYS A 488 -7.49 -11.65 33.70
C LYS A 488 -8.77 -11.04 34.30
N GLY A 489 -9.81 -10.81 33.50
CA GLY A 489 -11.07 -10.19 33.92
C GLY A 489 -10.92 -8.72 34.35
N LYS A 490 -9.88 -8.05 33.83
CA LYS A 490 -9.58 -6.63 34.10
C LYS A 490 -9.99 -5.70 32.97
N PHE A 491 -10.53 -6.25 31.89
CA PHE A 491 -10.98 -5.47 30.74
C PHE A 491 -12.21 -4.66 31.14
N ASN A 492 -12.08 -3.37 31.19
CA ASN A 492 -13.10 -2.49 31.77
C ASN A 492 -14.23 -2.13 30.77
N TRP A 493 -14.00 -2.38 29.48
CA TRP A 493 -14.88 -1.92 28.41
C TRP A 493 -16.08 -2.84 28.18
N TRP A 494 -15.91 -4.14 28.49
CA TRP A 494 -16.95 -5.14 28.34
C TRP A 494 -16.67 -6.37 29.22
N SER A 495 -17.72 -7.09 29.59
CA SER A 495 -17.57 -8.35 30.32
C SER A 495 -17.59 -9.51 29.33
N PHE A 496 -16.51 -10.27 29.26
CA PHE A 496 -16.37 -11.43 28.40
C PHE A 496 -16.19 -12.71 29.20
N ASP A 497 -16.70 -13.82 28.66
CA ASP A 497 -16.44 -15.14 29.20
C ASP A 497 -14.97 -15.54 28.95
N ARG A 498 -14.38 -16.33 29.85
CA ARG A 498 -12.99 -16.80 29.74
C ARG A 498 -12.75 -17.63 28.49
N ASP A 499 -13.79 -18.29 27.96
CA ASP A 499 -13.73 -19.17 26.78
C ASP A 499 -14.02 -18.43 25.47
N THR A 500 -14.15 -17.11 25.50
CA THR A 500 -14.36 -16.29 24.32
C THR A 500 -13.17 -16.39 23.37
N ASN A 501 -13.40 -16.66 22.09
CA ASN A 501 -12.35 -16.57 21.09
C ASN A 501 -12.00 -15.10 20.81
N ILE A 502 -10.71 -14.81 20.77
CA ILE A 502 -10.21 -13.47 20.47
C ILE A 502 -9.40 -13.51 19.17
N TYR A 503 -9.79 -12.69 18.23
CA TYR A 503 -9.11 -12.48 16.94
C TYR A 503 -8.36 -11.15 17.01
N PRO A 504 -7.04 -11.16 17.21
CA PRO A 504 -6.23 -9.93 17.15
C PRO A 504 -6.02 -9.54 15.68
N VAL A 505 -6.27 -8.29 15.34
CA VAL A 505 -6.16 -7.76 13.99
C VAL A 505 -5.32 -6.49 14.01
N LEU A 506 -4.18 -6.52 13.34
CA LEU A 506 -3.35 -5.34 13.10
C LEU A 506 -3.67 -4.80 11.71
N VAL A 507 -4.14 -3.56 11.66
CA VAL A 507 -4.51 -2.88 10.42
C VAL A 507 -3.45 -1.83 10.09
N LEU A 508 -2.85 -1.93 8.89
CA LEU A 508 -1.88 -0.96 8.41
C LEU A 508 -2.52 -0.01 7.40
N SER A 509 -2.33 1.29 7.58
CA SER A 509 -2.90 2.30 6.68
C SER A 509 -2.35 2.18 5.26
N ASP A 510 -1.03 1.99 5.12
CA ASP A 510 -0.38 1.81 3.83
C ASP A 510 -0.23 0.31 3.48
N TYR A 511 -0.96 -0.14 2.45
CA TYR A 511 -0.90 -1.51 1.93
C TYR A 511 0.50 -1.94 1.50
N LYS A 512 1.39 -1.00 1.18
CA LYS A 512 2.78 -1.27 0.82
C LYS A 512 3.58 -1.88 1.98
N ASN A 513 3.09 -1.74 3.21
CA ASN A 513 3.69 -2.32 4.41
C ASN A 513 3.20 -3.74 4.71
N VAL A 514 2.12 -4.21 4.07
CA VAL A 514 1.63 -5.59 4.22
C VAL A 514 2.36 -6.50 3.23
N LYS A 515 3.52 -6.98 3.63
CA LYS A 515 4.45 -7.76 2.79
C LYS A 515 4.26 -9.27 2.96
N MET A 516 4.51 -10.05 1.88
CA MET A 516 4.49 -11.50 1.94
C MET A 516 5.47 -12.01 3.02
N GLY A 517 5.03 -12.99 3.82
CA GLY A 517 5.81 -13.52 4.94
C GLY A 517 5.71 -12.71 6.23
N PHE A 518 5.24 -11.46 6.18
CA PHE A 518 5.11 -10.62 7.38
C PHE A 518 4.06 -11.16 8.37
N ASN A 519 3.01 -11.82 7.87
CA ASN A 519 2.03 -12.50 8.71
C ASN A 519 2.66 -13.52 9.66
N ILE A 520 3.68 -14.28 9.22
CA ILE A 520 4.38 -15.26 10.07
C ILE A 520 5.30 -14.54 11.05
N ILE A 521 6.11 -13.59 10.57
CA ILE A 521 7.06 -12.84 11.40
C ILE A 521 6.32 -12.08 12.52
N SER A 522 5.26 -11.39 12.19
CA SER A 522 4.46 -10.62 13.16
C SER A 522 3.72 -11.54 14.14
N ASN A 523 3.26 -12.72 13.68
CA ASN A 523 2.65 -13.69 14.55
C ASN A 523 3.68 -14.34 15.51
N GLU A 524 4.94 -14.51 15.11
CA GLU A 524 6.02 -14.94 16.02
C GLU A 524 6.21 -13.91 17.16
N TRP A 525 6.20 -12.61 16.84
CA TRP A 525 6.27 -11.55 17.86
C TRP A 525 5.04 -11.58 18.80
N TYR A 526 3.86 -11.75 18.22
CA TYR A 526 2.62 -11.87 18.97
C TYR A 526 2.65 -13.06 19.94
N GLN A 527 3.05 -14.25 19.48
CA GLN A 527 3.15 -15.45 20.30
C GLN A 527 4.22 -15.30 21.40
N SER A 528 5.36 -14.67 21.09
CA SER A 528 6.38 -14.35 22.11
C SER A 528 5.80 -13.48 23.23
N SER A 529 5.05 -12.44 22.85
CA SER A 529 4.40 -11.55 23.84
C SER A 529 3.34 -12.27 24.69
N LEU A 530 2.53 -13.16 24.09
CA LEU A 530 1.58 -13.97 24.86
C LEU A 530 2.29 -14.89 25.86
N ASN A 531 3.41 -15.50 25.46
CA ASN A 531 4.24 -16.34 26.34
C ASN A 531 4.81 -15.53 27.52
N GLU A 532 5.37 -14.35 27.24
CA GLU A 532 5.93 -13.46 28.26
C GLU A 532 4.87 -13.02 29.29
N LEU A 533 3.62 -12.82 28.85
CA LEU A 533 2.49 -12.44 29.69
C LEU A 533 1.82 -13.65 30.41
N GLY A 534 2.20 -14.89 30.06
CA GLY A 534 1.61 -16.11 30.61
C GLY A 534 0.14 -16.32 30.25
N ILE A 535 -0.29 -15.86 29.07
CA ILE A 535 -1.69 -15.90 28.62
C ILE A 535 -1.90 -16.71 27.35
N VAL A 536 -1.01 -17.66 27.07
CA VAL A 536 -1.17 -18.58 25.93
C VAL A 536 -2.45 -19.39 26.09
N ASN A 537 -3.31 -19.35 25.08
CA ASN A 537 -4.61 -20.02 25.09
C ASN A 537 -5.06 -20.27 23.64
N ASP A 538 -5.63 -21.43 23.35
CA ASP A 538 -6.14 -21.82 22.03
C ASP A 538 -7.27 -20.91 21.51
N ASN A 539 -7.95 -20.24 22.43
CA ASN A 539 -8.97 -19.24 22.10
C ASN A 539 -8.38 -17.87 21.72
N ASN A 540 -7.07 -17.64 21.92
CA ASN A 540 -6.36 -16.52 21.32
C ASN A 540 -5.92 -16.92 19.91
N LYS A 541 -6.63 -16.44 18.90
CA LYS A 541 -6.34 -16.80 17.52
C LYS A 541 -5.02 -16.18 17.05
N PRO A 542 -4.37 -16.75 16.02
CA PRO A 542 -3.18 -16.13 15.42
C PRO A 542 -3.43 -14.70 14.98
N LEU A 543 -2.40 -13.86 15.04
CA LEU A 543 -2.47 -12.47 14.60
C LEU A 543 -2.79 -12.39 13.10
N ILE A 544 -3.73 -11.55 12.76
CA ILE A 544 -4.10 -11.22 11.38
C ILE A 544 -3.56 -9.82 11.07
N VAL A 545 -2.82 -9.70 9.97
CA VAL A 545 -2.35 -8.40 9.47
C VAL A 545 -3.04 -8.11 8.15
N MET A 546 -3.68 -6.94 8.06
CA MET A 546 -4.40 -6.48 6.87
C MET A 546 -4.17 -4.99 6.63
N SER A 547 -4.55 -4.49 5.46
CA SER A 547 -4.45 -3.07 5.13
C SER A 547 -5.81 -2.39 4.95
N PHE A 548 -5.80 -1.04 4.98
CA PHE A 548 -6.99 -0.22 4.72
C PHE A 548 -7.62 -0.52 3.35
N ILE A 549 -6.82 -0.75 2.32
CA ILE A 549 -7.35 -1.03 0.99
C ILE A 549 -8.17 -2.33 0.97
N THR A 550 -7.89 -3.26 1.87
CA THR A 550 -8.67 -4.48 2.03
C THR A 550 -10.02 -4.19 2.68
N LEU A 551 -10.06 -3.33 3.71
CA LEU A 551 -11.33 -2.83 4.26
C LEU A 551 -12.14 -2.09 3.20
N PHE A 552 -11.51 -1.21 2.43
CA PHE A 552 -12.15 -0.44 1.38
C PHE A 552 -12.74 -1.31 0.27
N LYS A 553 -11.97 -2.29 -0.25
CA LYS A 553 -12.39 -3.16 -1.36
C LYS A 553 -13.45 -4.17 -0.99
N TYR A 554 -13.40 -4.71 0.23
CA TYR A 554 -14.19 -5.88 0.64
C TYR A 554 -15.21 -5.58 1.75
N ASN A 555 -15.46 -4.28 2.05
CA ASN A 555 -16.43 -3.86 3.07
C ASN A 555 -17.79 -4.56 2.90
N HIS A 556 -18.29 -4.70 1.66
CA HIS A 556 -19.56 -5.35 1.35
C HIS A 556 -19.58 -6.84 1.72
N LEU A 557 -18.44 -7.54 1.61
CA LEU A 557 -18.30 -8.93 2.02
C LEU A 557 -18.27 -9.05 3.55
N PHE A 558 -17.47 -8.21 4.21
CA PHE A 558 -17.43 -8.18 5.68
C PHE A 558 -18.79 -7.79 6.27
N ASN A 559 -19.47 -6.81 5.69
CA ASN A 559 -20.82 -6.43 6.09
C ASN A 559 -21.83 -7.58 5.91
N LYS A 560 -21.73 -8.32 4.81
CA LYS A 560 -22.63 -9.43 4.49
C LYS A 560 -22.38 -10.67 5.35
N ASP A 561 -21.16 -11.13 5.42
CA ASP A 561 -20.80 -12.46 5.94
C ASP A 561 -20.06 -12.40 7.30
N GLY A 562 -19.58 -11.22 7.73
CA GLY A 562 -18.78 -10.97 8.93
C GLY A 562 -17.28 -11.14 8.69
N PHE A 563 -16.48 -10.45 9.48
CA PHE A 563 -15.02 -10.57 9.45
C PHE A 563 -14.55 -11.97 9.81
N LYS A 564 -15.14 -12.53 10.88
CA LYS A 564 -14.77 -13.86 11.38
C LYS A 564 -14.82 -14.93 10.31
N HIS A 565 -15.82 -14.89 9.42
CA HIS A 565 -15.95 -15.85 8.32
C HIS A 565 -14.66 -15.90 7.47
N TYR A 566 -14.15 -14.76 7.06
CA TYR A 566 -12.95 -14.66 6.21
C TYR A 566 -11.67 -14.92 6.99
N PHE A 567 -11.62 -14.52 8.26
CA PHE A 567 -10.49 -14.81 9.15
C PHE A 567 -10.31 -16.31 9.37
N ASP A 568 -11.39 -17.03 9.66
CA ASP A 568 -11.35 -18.49 9.83
C ASP A 568 -10.88 -19.21 8.53
N LEU A 569 -11.37 -18.75 7.37
CA LEU A 569 -10.94 -19.30 6.08
C LEU A 569 -9.44 -19.02 5.82
N TYR A 570 -8.98 -17.82 6.12
CA TYR A 570 -7.58 -17.45 5.96
C TYR A 570 -6.66 -18.26 6.89
N LEU A 571 -6.98 -18.32 8.18
CA LEU A 571 -6.23 -19.09 9.16
C LEU A 571 -6.18 -20.57 8.79
N LYS A 572 -7.28 -21.13 8.31
CA LYS A 572 -7.32 -22.49 7.77
C LYS A 572 -6.44 -22.66 6.54
N ALA A 573 -6.46 -21.72 5.60
CA ALA A 573 -5.64 -21.76 4.39
C ALA A 573 -4.14 -21.72 4.70
N THR A 574 -3.73 -20.85 5.64
CA THR A 574 -2.32 -20.69 6.04
C THR A 574 -1.81 -21.84 6.92
N SER A 575 -2.67 -22.47 7.74
CA SER A 575 -2.28 -23.59 8.60
C SER A 575 -2.27 -24.93 7.90
N SER A 576 -3.13 -25.15 6.90
CA SER A 576 -3.30 -26.44 6.22
C SER A 576 -2.29 -26.71 5.11
N SER A 577 -1.53 -25.70 4.68
CA SER A 577 -0.51 -25.83 3.64
C SER A 577 0.68 -26.64 4.17
N LYS A 578 0.68 -27.95 3.91
CA LYS A 578 1.77 -28.87 4.28
C LYS A 578 2.91 -28.81 3.26
N GLY A 579 4.13 -28.72 3.77
CA GLY A 579 5.37 -29.04 3.05
C GLY A 579 5.77 -28.09 1.94
N SER A 580 5.26 -28.25 0.74
CA SER A 580 5.73 -27.56 -0.47
C SER A 580 4.96 -26.27 -0.84
N ASP A 581 3.87 -25.94 -0.16
CA ASP A 581 3.09 -24.74 -0.45
C ASP A 581 3.60 -23.52 0.33
N ILE A 582 4.73 -23.01 -0.13
CA ILE A 582 5.40 -21.84 0.45
C ILE A 582 4.51 -20.59 0.33
N ILE A 583 3.82 -20.42 -0.79
CA ILE A 583 2.97 -19.24 -1.03
C ILE A 583 1.77 -19.26 -0.09
N GLY A 584 1.07 -20.38 0.00
CA GLY A 584 -0.11 -20.51 0.85
C GLY A 584 0.17 -20.18 2.32
N ARG A 585 1.36 -20.56 2.82
CA ARG A 585 1.77 -20.25 4.19
C ARG A 585 2.12 -18.78 4.42
N ASN A 586 2.79 -18.17 3.45
CA ASN A 586 3.35 -16.83 3.57
C ASN A 586 2.43 -15.73 3.00
N GLN A 587 1.26 -16.11 2.45
CA GLN A 587 0.33 -15.14 1.89
C GLN A 587 -0.21 -14.20 2.98
N THR A 588 -0.33 -12.94 2.61
CA THR A 588 -0.99 -11.93 3.46
C THR A 588 -2.51 -12.13 3.43
N PHE A 589 -3.22 -11.56 4.40
CA PHE A 589 -4.68 -11.54 4.36
C PHE A 589 -5.21 -10.78 3.13
N ASP A 590 -4.55 -9.68 2.76
CA ASP A 590 -4.87 -8.89 1.56
C ASP A 590 -4.77 -9.74 0.28
N PHE A 591 -3.70 -10.54 0.16
CA PHE A 591 -3.53 -11.46 -0.98
C PHE A 591 -4.59 -12.57 -0.95
N PHE A 592 -4.88 -13.14 0.22
CA PHE A 592 -5.95 -14.12 0.38
C PHE A 592 -7.30 -13.55 -0.07
N MET A 593 -7.63 -12.31 0.30
CA MET A 593 -8.87 -11.66 -0.10
C MET A 593 -8.94 -11.38 -1.61
N SER A 594 -7.81 -11.27 -2.31
CA SER A 594 -7.79 -10.99 -3.75
C SER A 594 -8.45 -12.08 -4.62
N GLN A 595 -8.70 -13.26 -4.08
CA GLN A 595 -9.46 -14.32 -4.76
C GLN A 595 -10.98 -14.10 -4.76
N TYR A 596 -11.48 -13.16 -3.94
CA TYR A 596 -12.90 -12.85 -3.85
C TYR A 596 -13.27 -11.67 -4.74
N PRO A 597 -14.52 -11.61 -5.22
CA PRO A 597 -14.99 -10.44 -5.94
C PRO A 597 -15.02 -9.24 -5.00
N TYR A 598 -14.52 -8.12 -5.47
CA TYR A 598 -14.60 -6.85 -4.75
C TYR A 598 -15.61 -5.91 -5.42
N HIS A 599 -16.18 -5.04 -4.62
CA HIS A 599 -16.99 -3.93 -5.09
C HIS A 599 -16.22 -2.64 -4.84
N MET A 600 -16.15 -1.81 -5.87
CA MET A 600 -15.60 -0.46 -5.73
C MET A 600 -16.59 0.54 -6.29
N GLU A 601 -16.64 1.68 -5.66
CA GLU A 601 -17.34 2.82 -6.23
C GLU A 601 -16.79 3.13 -7.62
N ASN A 602 -17.69 3.54 -8.50
CA ASN A 602 -17.28 3.93 -9.85
C ASN A 602 -16.38 5.17 -9.77
N LEU A 603 -15.13 5.03 -10.18
CA LEU A 603 -14.13 6.08 -10.16
C LEU A 603 -14.62 7.36 -10.86
N GLU A 604 -15.31 7.20 -12.00
CA GLU A 604 -15.89 8.32 -12.75
C GLU A 604 -17.01 9.02 -11.96
N SER A 605 -17.77 8.26 -11.16
CA SER A 605 -18.80 8.82 -10.27
C SER A 605 -18.16 9.67 -9.16
N MET A 606 -17.08 9.18 -8.54
CA MET A 606 -16.34 9.94 -7.52
C MET A 606 -15.83 11.27 -8.07
N VAL A 607 -15.20 11.25 -9.25
CA VAL A 607 -14.68 12.47 -9.88
C VAL A 607 -15.81 13.41 -10.31
N SER A 608 -16.93 12.88 -10.81
CA SER A 608 -18.11 13.68 -11.14
C SER A 608 -18.70 14.37 -9.91
N GLN A 609 -18.68 13.70 -8.75
CA GLN A 609 -19.12 14.30 -7.50
C GLN A 609 -18.22 15.45 -7.07
N ILE A 610 -16.88 15.27 -7.13
CA ILE A 610 -15.91 16.33 -6.85
C ILE A 610 -16.18 17.57 -7.73
N LEU A 611 -16.38 17.37 -9.03
CA LEU A 611 -16.71 18.46 -9.97
C LEU A 611 -18.01 19.17 -9.60
N GLN A 612 -19.05 18.43 -9.25
CA GLN A 612 -20.34 19.02 -8.85
C GLN A 612 -20.21 19.84 -7.55
N ASP A 613 -19.47 19.34 -6.57
CA ASP A 613 -19.29 20.01 -5.29
C ASP A 613 -18.43 21.26 -5.43
N LYS A 614 -17.42 21.25 -6.30
CA LYS A 614 -16.67 22.45 -6.72
C LYS A 614 -17.60 23.51 -7.33
N VAL A 615 -18.48 23.13 -8.25
CA VAL A 615 -19.43 24.07 -8.91
C VAL A 615 -20.40 24.66 -7.89
N LYS A 616 -20.91 23.85 -6.93
CA LYS A 616 -21.80 24.33 -5.87
C LYS A 616 -21.10 25.37 -4.97
N ARG A 617 -19.86 25.11 -4.54
CA ARG A 617 -19.07 26.04 -3.71
C ARG A 617 -18.80 27.36 -4.43
N ASN A 618 -18.43 27.32 -5.70
CA ASN A 618 -18.21 28.54 -6.50
C ASN A 618 -19.49 29.37 -6.64
N LYS A 619 -20.67 28.74 -6.77
CA LYS A 619 -21.94 29.47 -6.78
C LYS A 619 -22.28 30.11 -5.43
N GLN A 620 -22.00 29.44 -4.33
CA GLN A 620 -22.23 30.00 -2.97
C GLN A 620 -21.35 31.19 -2.68
N SER A 621 -20.07 31.15 -3.10
CA SER A 621 -19.15 32.30 -2.93
C SER A 621 -19.55 33.53 -3.77
N LEU A 622 -20.18 33.32 -4.94
CA LEU A 622 -20.70 34.43 -5.78
C LEU A 622 -21.99 35.05 -5.23
N VAL A 623 -22.74 34.36 -4.37
CA VAL A 623 -23.98 34.85 -3.74
C VAL A 623 -23.68 35.57 -2.41
N SER A 624 -22.56 35.25 -1.78
CA SER A 624 -22.14 35.82 -0.50
C SER A 624 -21.26 37.08 -0.64
N ASN A 625 -20.80 37.42 -1.83
CA ASN A 625 -20.17 38.69 -2.21
C ASN A 625 -21.17 39.58 -2.93
#